data_a1ba2f5f88b723452942d13ff059770d
#
_entry.id   a1ba2f5f88b723452942d13ff059770d
#
_cell.length_a   1.000
_cell.length_b   1.000
_cell.length_c   1.000
_cell.angle_alpha   90.00
_cell.angle_beta   90.00
_cell.angle_gamma   90.00
#
_symmetry.space_group_name_H-M   'P 1'
#
loop_
_entity.id
_entity.type
_entity.pdbx_description
1 polymer ?
#
loop_
_entity_poly.entity_id
_entity_poly.type
_entity_poly.pdbx_seq_one_letter_code
_entity_poly.pdbx_strand_id
1 'polypeptide(L)'
;MDLKIAVLAGDGIGPEISEQGVAVMTAICKKFGHTVTYEYAICGADAIEKVGDPFPEETFQTCLRADAVLFSAVGDPKYDNDPTARVRPEQGLLAMRKKLGLYANIRPIETFDCLIHKSPLKDELVRGADSSVSAN
;
A
#
# COMPACT_ATOMS: atom_id res chain seq x y z
N MET A 1 7.36 21.34 6.60
CA MET A 1 8.18 20.34 5.87
C MET A 1 7.64 20.26 4.45
N ASP A 2 8.54 20.05 3.49
CA ASP A 2 8.18 19.79 2.10
C ASP A 2 8.31 18.30 1.87
N LEU A 3 7.21 17.64 1.57
CA LEU A 3 7.11 16.18 1.42
C LEU A 3 6.92 15.81 -0.05
N LYS A 4 7.63 14.80 -0.50
CA LYS A 4 7.46 14.18 -1.82
C LYS A 4 6.95 12.75 -1.63
N ILE A 5 5.79 12.45 -2.17
CA ILE A 5 5.15 11.14 -2.01
C ILE A 5 5.02 10.48 -3.38
N ALA A 6 5.59 9.30 -3.53
CA ALA A 6 5.28 8.44 -4.67
C ALA A 6 3.94 7.75 -4.42
N VAL A 7 3.02 7.84 -5.38
CA VAL A 7 1.70 7.20 -5.29
C VAL A 7 1.65 6.03 -6.26
N LEU A 8 1.55 4.83 -5.69
CA LEU A 8 1.37 3.58 -6.43
C LEU A 8 -0.07 3.10 -6.21
N ALA A 9 -0.96 3.54 -7.08
CA ALA A 9 -2.39 3.22 -6.96
C ALA A 9 -2.67 1.73 -7.13
N GLY A 10 -1.89 1.05 -7.98
CA GLY A 10 -2.06 -0.38 -8.25
C GLY A 10 -3.32 -0.70 -9.06
N ASP A 11 -3.99 -1.78 -8.68
CA ASP A 11 -5.04 -2.43 -9.47
C ASP A 11 -6.41 -2.34 -8.80
N GLY A 12 -7.45 -2.68 -9.56
CA GLY A 12 -8.82 -2.84 -9.05
C GLY A 12 -9.34 -1.60 -8.33
N ILE A 13 -9.59 -1.71 -7.02
CA ILE A 13 -10.04 -0.61 -6.16
C ILE A 13 -8.91 0.37 -5.79
N GLY A 14 -7.66 0.02 -6.09
CA GLY A 14 -6.47 0.80 -5.74
C GLY A 14 -6.53 2.27 -6.10
N PRO A 15 -6.86 2.66 -7.36
CA PRO A 15 -6.98 4.05 -7.76
C PRO A 15 -7.99 4.84 -6.92
N GLU A 16 -9.18 4.27 -6.66
CA GLU A 16 -10.23 4.91 -5.88
C GLU A 16 -9.80 5.20 -4.44
N ILE A 17 -9.22 4.20 -3.76
CA ILE A 17 -8.76 4.38 -2.37
C ILE A 17 -7.52 5.28 -2.27
N SER A 18 -6.64 5.27 -3.30
CA SER A 18 -5.49 6.17 -3.36
C SER A 18 -5.91 7.63 -3.41
N GLU A 19 -6.94 7.93 -4.19
CA GLU A 19 -7.49 9.29 -4.30
C GLU A 19 -7.95 9.81 -2.92
N GLN A 20 -8.64 8.97 -2.14
CA GLN A 20 -9.05 9.32 -0.79
C GLN A 20 -7.86 9.47 0.16
N GLY A 21 -6.87 8.59 0.06
CA GLY A 21 -5.61 8.69 0.82
C GLY A 21 -4.87 10.01 0.55
N VAL A 22 -4.74 10.39 -0.72
CA VAL A 22 -4.13 11.66 -1.15
C VAL A 22 -4.93 12.85 -0.63
N ALA A 23 -6.27 12.81 -0.69
CA ALA A 23 -7.12 13.88 -0.19
C ALA A 23 -6.95 14.11 1.32
N VAL A 24 -6.94 13.03 2.11
CA VAL A 24 -6.71 13.07 3.57
C VAL A 24 -5.32 13.61 3.88
N MET A 25 -4.27 13.09 3.23
CA MET A 25 -2.90 13.54 3.44
C MET A 25 -2.74 15.03 3.10
N THR A 26 -3.31 15.48 1.99
CA THR A 26 -3.31 16.89 1.59
C THR A 26 -3.99 17.79 2.62
N ALA A 27 -5.15 17.36 3.15
CA ALA A 27 -5.87 18.09 4.18
C ALA A 27 -5.06 18.20 5.48
N ILE A 28 -4.39 17.12 5.90
CA ILE A 28 -3.51 17.10 7.07
C ILE A 28 -2.31 18.03 6.86
N CYS A 29 -1.62 17.92 5.73
CA CYS A 29 -0.49 18.78 5.41
C CYS A 29 -0.89 20.26 5.46
N LYS A 30 -2.00 20.61 4.83
CA LYS A 30 -2.55 21.98 4.87
C LYS A 30 -2.83 22.45 6.30
N LYS A 31 -3.45 21.59 7.13
CA LYS A 31 -3.79 21.93 8.51
C LYS A 31 -2.55 22.22 9.36
N PHE A 32 -1.46 21.49 9.14
CA PHE A 32 -0.23 21.62 9.93
C PHE A 32 0.87 22.45 9.26
N GLY A 33 0.56 23.14 8.15
CA GLY A 33 1.51 24.04 7.47
C GLY A 33 2.64 23.29 6.75
N HIS A 34 2.37 22.12 6.21
CA HIS A 34 3.30 21.35 5.40
C HIS A 34 2.94 21.46 3.92
N THR A 35 3.95 21.36 3.05
CA THR A 35 3.76 21.22 1.60
C THR A 35 3.89 19.75 1.23
N VAL A 36 3.04 19.26 0.34
CA VAL A 36 3.14 17.90 -0.19
C VAL A 36 3.00 17.90 -1.71
N THR A 37 3.87 17.14 -2.36
CA THR A 37 3.83 16.88 -3.81
C THR A 37 3.69 15.39 -4.06
N TYR A 38 2.94 15.02 -5.08
CA TYR A 38 2.66 13.64 -5.43
C TYR A 38 3.21 13.31 -6.81
N GLU A 39 3.94 12.21 -6.92
CA GLU A 39 4.42 11.64 -8.17
C GLU A 39 3.78 10.27 -8.35
N TYR A 40 3.00 10.08 -9.42
CA TYR A 40 2.27 8.83 -9.67
C TYR A 40 3.09 7.90 -10.54
N ALA A 41 3.10 6.62 -10.20
CA ALA A 41 3.76 5.59 -10.99
C ALA A 41 2.91 4.30 -11.04
N ILE A 42 3.08 3.53 -12.11
CA ILE A 42 2.34 2.29 -12.35
C ILE A 42 2.95 1.12 -11.59
N CYS A 43 2.12 0.20 -11.10
CA CYS A 43 2.56 -1.06 -10.51
C CYS A 43 1.45 -2.11 -10.64
N GLY A 44 1.77 -3.37 -10.35
CA GLY A 44 0.80 -4.45 -10.36
C GLY A 44 0.38 -4.89 -11.76
N ALA A 45 -0.90 -5.22 -11.94
CA ALA A 45 -1.47 -5.69 -13.20
C ALA A 45 -1.40 -4.62 -14.30
N ASP A 46 -1.69 -3.36 -13.96
CA ASP A 46 -1.60 -2.24 -14.91
C ASP A 46 -0.18 -2.11 -15.50
N ALA A 47 0.83 -2.29 -14.68
CA ALA A 47 2.22 -2.26 -15.13
C ALA A 47 2.58 -3.48 -15.99
N ILE A 48 2.10 -4.69 -15.62
CA ILE A 48 2.29 -5.90 -16.44
C ILE A 48 1.69 -5.70 -17.82
N GLU A 49 0.47 -5.14 -17.91
CA GLU A 49 -0.19 -4.91 -19.19
C GLU A 49 0.53 -3.91 -20.10
N LYS A 50 1.09 -2.86 -19.49
CA LYS A 50 1.74 -1.78 -20.24
C LYS A 50 3.18 -2.10 -20.64
N VAL A 51 3.93 -2.74 -19.75
CA VAL A 51 5.38 -2.91 -19.91
C VAL A 51 5.90 -4.32 -19.59
N GLY A 52 5.03 -5.26 -19.19
CA GLY A 52 5.40 -6.65 -18.89
C GLY A 52 6.08 -6.87 -17.53
N ASP A 53 6.21 -5.85 -16.70
CA ASP A 53 6.87 -5.90 -15.38
C ASP A 53 5.93 -5.31 -14.32
N PRO A 54 5.61 -6.02 -13.22
CA PRO A 54 4.73 -5.52 -12.16
C PRO A 54 5.33 -4.40 -11.32
N PHE A 55 6.65 -4.17 -11.40
CA PHE A 55 7.36 -3.08 -10.74
C PHE A 55 8.50 -2.54 -11.60
N PRO A 56 8.18 -1.76 -12.64
CA PRO A 56 9.13 -1.25 -13.62
C PRO A 56 10.24 -0.41 -12.98
N GLU A 57 11.38 -0.32 -13.66
CA GLU A 57 12.51 0.47 -13.20
C GLU A 57 12.16 1.95 -13.02
N GLU A 58 11.32 2.52 -13.89
CA GLU A 58 10.85 3.90 -13.77
C GLU A 58 10.07 4.13 -12.46
N THR A 59 9.20 3.18 -12.10
CA THR A 59 8.47 3.18 -10.82
C THR A 59 9.44 3.10 -9.63
N PHE A 60 10.45 2.24 -9.71
CA PHE A 60 11.48 2.16 -8.68
C PHE A 60 12.22 3.49 -8.51
N GLN A 61 12.63 4.14 -9.59
CA GLN A 61 13.29 5.44 -9.55
C GLN A 61 12.39 6.53 -8.98
N THR A 62 11.09 6.50 -9.27
CA THR A 62 10.11 7.41 -8.66
C THR A 62 10.05 7.19 -7.15
N CYS A 63 10.00 5.95 -6.69
CA CYS A 63 10.02 5.64 -5.24
C CYS A 63 11.32 6.13 -4.56
N LEU A 64 12.47 5.98 -5.20
CA LEU A 64 13.76 6.43 -4.63
C LEU A 64 13.88 7.95 -4.47
N ARG A 65 13.19 8.72 -5.32
CA ARG A 65 13.18 10.20 -5.23
C ARG A 65 12.17 10.74 -4.23
N ALA A 66 11.28 9.89 -3.74
CA ALA A 66 10.25 10.26 -2.78
C ALA A 66 10.69 10.05 -1.33
N ASP A 67 10.13 10.83 -0.41
CA ASP A 67 10.34 10.66 1.03
C ASP A 67 9.58 9.46 1.57
N ALA A 68 8.43 9.13 0.94
CA ALA A 68 7.62 7.94 1.26
C ALA A 68 6.80 7.48 0.05
N VAL A 69 6.32 6.24 0.13
CA VAL A 69 5.46 5.64 -0.89
C VAL A 69 4.08 5.40 -0.30
N LEU A 70 3.06 5.99 -0.94
CA LEU A 70 1.66 5.65 -0.71
C LEU A 70 1.30 4.52 -1.67
N PHE A 71 1.23 3.32 -1.13
CA PHE A 71 0.91 2.11 -1.88
C PHE A 71 -0.51 1.65 -1.53
N SER A 72 -1.32 1.33 -2.54
CA SER A 72 -2.71 0.90 -2.33
C SER A 72 -2.87 -0.61 -2.49
N ALA A 73 -3.52 -1.06 -3.53
CA ALA A 73 -3.83 -2.47 -3.74
C ALA A 73 -3.24 -2.98 -5.06
N VAL A 74 -2.72 -4.20 -5.04
CA VAL A 74 -2.32 -4.93 -6.25
C VAL A 74 -3.02 -6.28 -6.27
N GLY A 75 -3.36 -6.71 -7.45
CA GLY A 75 -4.03 -7.97 -7.73
C GLY A 75 -5.16 -7.78 -8.74
N ASP A 76 -5.27 -8.73 -9.64
CA ASP A 76 -6.37 -8.78 -10.62
C ASP A 76 -6.81 -10.23 -10.76
N PRO A 77 -8.12 -10.55 -10.61
CA PRO A 77 -8.66 -11.90 -10.68
C PRO A 77 -8.26 -12.67 -11.95
N LYS A 78 -7.93 -11.98 -13.03
CA LYS A 78 -7.46 -12.62 -14.26
C LYS A 78 -6.12 -13.36 -14.09
N TYR A 79 -5.29 -12.94 -13.13
CA TYR A 79 -4.02 -13.61 -12.82
C TYR A 79 -4.16 -14.73 -11.80
N ASP A 80 -5.21 -14.72 -10.97
CA ASP A 80 -5.40 -15.69 -9.88
C ASP A 80 -5.61 -17.11 -10.40
N ASN A 81 -6.38 -17.23 -11.47
CA ASN A 81 -6.80 -18.51 -12.04
C ASN A 81 -6.07 -18.85 -13.36
N ASP A 82 -5.09 -18.07 -13.77
CA ASP A 82 -4.31 -18.34 -14.98
C ASP A 82 -3.03 -19.13 -14.63
N PRO A 83 -2.99 -20.46 -14.90
CA PRO A 83 -1.81 -21.28 -14.68
C PRO A 83 -0.67 -20.94 -15.66
N THR A 84 -0.94 -20.18 -16.70
CA THR A 84 0.05 -19.78 -17.72
C THR A 84 0.70 -18.44 -17.42
N ALA A 85 0.16 -17.70 -16.45
CA ALA A 85 0.71 -16.40 -16.02
C ALA A 85 2.12 -16.58 -15.45
N ARG A 86 3.12 -16.12 -16.19
CA ARG A 86 4.53 -16.17 -15.79
C ARG A 86 4.88 -15.11 -14.75
N VAL A 87 4.13 -14.01 -14.74
CA VAL A 87 4.33 -12.86 -13.87
C VAL A 87 2.98 -12.51 -13.24
N ARG A 88 2.99 -12.22 -11.93
CA ARG A 88 1.80 -11.89 -11.16
C ARG A 88 1.93 -10.51 -10.51
N PRO A 89 0.83 -9.77 -10.35
CA PRO A 89 0.84 -8.43 -9.74
C PRO A 89 1.53 -8.37 -8.37
N GLU A 90 1.33 -9.38 -7.51
CA GLU A 90 1.88 -9.48 -6.16
C GLU A 90 3.41 -9.55 -6.14
N GLN A 91 4.03 -10.05 -7.22
CA GLN A 91 5.48 -10.05 -7.36
C GLN A 91 6.04 -8.62 -7.40
N GLY A 92 5.25 -7.65 -7.89
CA GLY A 92 5.59 -6.22 -7.84
C GLY A 92 5.76 -5.70 -6.42
N LEU A 93 4.86 -6.07 -5.50
CA LEU A 93 4.97 -5.70 -4.08
C LEU A 93 6.23 -6.29 -3.44
N LEU A 94 6.54 -7.56 -3.71
CA LEU A 94 7.73 -8.21 -3.19
C LEU A 94 9.01 -7.59 -3.77
N ALA A 95 9.02 -7.29 -5.07
CA ALA A 95 10.13 -6.61 -5.73
C ALA A 95 10.36 -5.21 -5.15
N MET A 96 9.28 -4.44 -4.94
CA MET A 96 9.34 -3.12 -4.30
C MET A 96 9.99 -3.19 -2.92
N ARG A 97 9.49 -4.08 -2.04
CA ARG A 97 10.03 -4.26 -0.69
C ARG A 97 11.52 -4.59 -0.70
N LYS A 98 11.93 -5.50 -1.59
CA LYS A 98 13.33 -5.91 -1.73
C LYS A 98 14.21 -4.80 -2.27
N LYS A 99 13.80 -4.14 -3.37
CA LYS A 99 14.58 -3.09 -4.03
C LYS A 99 14.74 -1.85 -3.14
N LEU A 100 13.70 -1.48 -2.39
CA LEU A 100 13.72 -0.35 -1.46
C LEU A 100 14.37 -0.70 -0.09
N GLY A 101 14.77 -1.95 0.13
CA GLY A 101 15.43 -2.36 1.38
C GLY A 101 14.51 -2.28 2.61
N LEU A 102 13.20 -2.48 2.44
CA LEU A 102 12.25 -2.43 3.55
C LEU A 102 12.42 -3.69 4.42
N TYR A 103 12.60 -3.50 5.72
CA TYR A 103 12.94 -4.57 6.67
C TYR A 103 11.84 -4.92 7.67
N ALA A 104 10.83 -4.06 7.83
CA ALA A 104 9.75 -4.27 8.78
C ALA A 104 8.37 -4.14 8.11
N ASN A 105 7.46 -5.04 8.46
CA ASN A 105 6.06 -4.97 8.07
C ASN A 105 5.23 -4.75 9.33
N ILE A 106 4.89 -3.49 9.62
CA ILE A 106 4.20 -3.09 10.85
C ILE A 106 2.69 -3.14 10.60
N ARG A 107 1.98 -3.94 11.39
CA ARG A 107 0.52 -4.07 11.35
C ARG A 107 -0.04 -3.76 12.72
N PRO A 108 -0.48 -2.53 12.98
CA PRO A 108 -1.15 -2.20 14.23
C PRO A 108 -2.51 -2.90 14.31
N ILE A 109 -2.80 -3.46 15.46
CA ILE A 109 -4.08 -4.12 15.75
C ILE A 109 -4.64 -3.46 17.02
N GLU A 110 -5.81 -2.86 16.88
CA GLU A 110 -6.52 -2.22 17.97
C GLU A 110 -7.94 -2.76 18.05
N THR A 111 -8.42 -2.99 19.27
CA THR A 111 -9.81 -3.42 19.50
C THR A 111 -10.68 -2.24 19.89
N PHE A 112 -11.73 -2.00 19.13
CA PHE A 112 -12.74 -1.02 19.44
C PHE A 112 -13.85 -1.63 20.27
N ASP A 113 -14.17 -1.05 21.42
CA ASP A 113 -15.21 -1.56 22.35
C ASP A 113 -16.55 -1.82 21.66
N CYS A 114 -16.96 -0.95 20.74
CA CYS A 114 -18.20 -1.10 19.98
C CYS A 114 -18.21 -2.32 19.02
N LEU A 115 -17.05 -2.91 18.72
CA LEU A 115 -16.91 -4.05 17.81
C LEU A 115 -16.59 -5.38 18.51
N ILE A 116 -16.39 -5.39 19.83
CA ILE A 116 -16.04 -6.60 20.61
C ILE A 116 -17.04 -7.72 20.35
N HIS A 117 -18.33 -7.42 20.30
CA HIS A 117 -19.41 -8.39 20.05
C HIS A 117 -19.34 -9.08 18.69
N LYS A 118 -18.52 -8.60 17.76
CA LYS A 118 -18.27 -9.22 16.44
C LYS A 118 -17.07 -10.17 16.43
N SER A 119 -16.28 -10.17 17.51
CA SER A 119 -15.13 -11.07 17.62
C SER A 119 -15.58 -12.51 17.83
N PRO A 120 -14.93 -13.51 17.22
CA PRO A 120 -15.15 -14.93 17.54
C PRO A 120 -14.47 -15.32 18.88
N LEU A 121 -13.66 -14.46 19.47
CA LEU A 121 -13.00 -14.67 20.74
C LEU A 121 -13.86 -14.10 21.88
N LYS A 122 -13.64 -14.60 23.11
CA LYS A 122 -14.31 -14.08 24.30
C LYS A 122 -13.94 -12.63 24.56
N ASP A 123 -14.89 -11.84 25.02
CA ASP A 123 -14.72 -10.40 25.31
C ASP A 123 -13.51 -10.11 26.18
N GLU A 124 -13.30 -10.93 27.22
CA GLU A 124 -12.17 -10.80 28.17
C GLU A 124 -10.79 -10.94 27.53
N LEU A 125 -10.69 -11.61 26.34
CA LEU A 125 -9.46 -11.81 25.60
C LEU A 125 -9.17 -10.69 24.60
N VAL A 126 -10.19 -10.00 24.14
CA VAL A 126 -10.05 -8.96 23.10
C VAL A 126 -10.17 -7.55 23.62
N ARG A 127 -10.82 -7.36 24.80
CA ARG A 127 -11.00 -6.05 25.37
C ARG A 127 -9.66 -5.41 25.73
N GLY A 128 -9.43 -4.20 25.17
CA GLY A 128 -8.19 -3.45 25.38
C GLY A 128 -6.96 -4.04 24.69
N ALA A 129 -7.14 -4.96 23.72
CA ALA A 129 -6.03 -5.41 22.91
C ALA A 129 -5.52 -4.26 22.04
N ASP A 130 -4.27 -3.91 22.27
CA ASP A 130 -3.48 -2.97 21.48
C ASP A 130 -2.12 -3.61 21.24
N SER A 131 -1.87 -4.02 20.02
CA SER A 131 -0.63 -4.68 19.66
C SER A 131 -0.19 -4.33 18.24
N SER A 132 1.09 -4.41 17.98
CA SER A 132 1.64 -4.33 16.64
C SER A 132 2.36 -5.62 16.28
N VAL A 133 2.04 -6.17 15.11
CA VAL A 133 2.76 -7.32 14.56
C VAL A 133 3.77 -6.82 13.54
N SER A 134 5.04 -7.15 13.74
CA SER A 134 6.08 -6.97 12.72
C SER A 134 6.50 -8.35 12.21
N ALA A 135 6.47 -8.52 10.88
CA ALA A 135 6.98 -9.71 10.20
C ALA A 135 8.06 -9.27 9.21
N ASN A 136 9.16 -9.98 9.18
CA ASN A 136 10.23 -9.82 8.20
C ASN A 136 9.87 -10.53 6.89
#